data_35a84dcb932fa84e4f0e7a63cfe83d73
#
_entry.id   35a84dcb932fa84e4f0e7a63cfe83d73
#
_cell.length_a   1.000
_cell.length_b   1.000
_cell.length_c   1.000
_cell.angle_alpha   90.00
_cell.angle_beta   90.00
_cell.angle_gamma   90.00
#
_symmetry.space_group_name_H-M   'P 1'
#
loop_
_entity.id
_entity.type
_entity.pdbx_description
1 polymer ?
#
loop_
_entity_poly.entity_id
_entity_poly.type
_entity_poly.pdbx_seq_one_letter_code
_entity_poly.pdbx_strand_id
1 'polypeptide(L)'
;MVGADDRLEVVVINDGSKDGTLEVANSYANRFPDQVRVIDKENGGHGSVINAGLEIAAGRFYKVVDSDDWIETRNLKAILDALEKSDAEAVVTGYRSINIGSGNVIGYPVEIPEEKMTPDTASCGAELTMEEFTQVFDQMSTSYSFHGLCYRTDFMRSLDFRMSEKVFFEDQEYAVLPFLKVQKVLLLPYYLYNYQIGSAGQSVDYANQAKRANDLKQVYTRMMDYYHFNKPKEDFRARFFVKRLSIALVSYYAVVLVKSEDKKNGRKEAEGLRTYVMQLEPDIQQYADKRYHILKIAGRLPFLGKLYYRFFDSKMYTRFRRIWNK
;
A
#
# COMPACT_ATOMS: atom_id res chain seq x y z
N MET A 1 21.07 4.06 -10.61
CA MET A 1 20.15 5.14 -10.19
C MET A 1 20.95 6.28 -9.57
N VAL A 2 21.66 6.06 -8.50
CA VAL A 2 22.58 7.04 -7.88
C VAL A 2 23.67 7.42 -8.88
N GLY A 3 23.97 8.72 -9.00
CA GLY A 3 24.89 9.27 -10.00
C GLY A 3 24.31 9.42 -11.42
N ALA A 4 23.05 9.03 -11.64
CA ALA A 4 22.41 9.14 -12.96
C ALA A 4 21.56 10.42 -13.11
N ASP A 5 21.07 10.99 -12.01
CA ASP A 5 20.27 12.21 -12.01
C ASP A 5 20.42 12.93 -10.65
N ASP A 6 20.86 14.19 -10.68
CA ASP A 6 21.14 14.98 -9.48
C ASP A 6 19.89 15.39 -8.69
N ARG A 7 18.69 15.17 -9.25
CA ARG A 7 17.41 15.40 -8.57
C ARG A 7 17.05 14.30 -7.58
N LEU A 8 17.84 13.22 -7.51
CA LEU A 8 17.58 12.08 -6.64
C LEU A 8 18.35 12.17 -5.34
N GLU A 9 17.63 11.95 -4.26
CA GLU A 9 18.18 11.63 -2.95
C GLU A 9 17.83 10.19 -2.60
N VAL A 10 18.76 9.44 -2.05
CA VAL A 10 18.54 8.09 -1.50
C VAL A 10 18.87 8.11 -0.02
N VAL A 11 17.85 7.92 0.79
CA VAL A 11 18.00 7.80 2.25
C VAL A 11 17.87 6.33 2.63
N VAL A 12 18.98 5.73 3.06
CA VAL A 12 19.03 4.36 3.54
C VAL A 12 18.85 4.37 5.06
N ILE A 13 17.79 3.72 5.53
CA ILE A 13 17.54 3.56 6.97
C ILE A 13 17.85 2.12 7.35
N ASN A 14 18.95 1.90 8.07
CA ASN A 14 19.28 0.62 8.65
C ASN A 14 18.53 0.44 9.98
N ASP A 15 17.60 -0.50 10.04
CA ASP A 15 16.75 -0.76 11.21
C ASP A 15 17.34 -1.83 12.11
N GLY A 16 18.62 -1.68 12.46
CA GLY A 16 19.34 -2.54 13.39
C GLY A 16 19.74 -3.89 12.79
N SER A 17 20.10 -3.95 11.49
CA SER A 17 20.64 -5.15 10.86
C SER A 17 21.89 -5.67 11.59
N LYS A 18 22.09 -6.99 11.58
CA LYS A 18 23.23 -7.65 12.26
C LYS A 18 24.24 -8.27 11.29
N ASP A 19 24.04 -8.05 10.00
CA ASP A 19 24.90 -8.48 8.91
C ASP A 19 25.68 -7.29 8.30
N GLY A 20 26.27 -7.47 7.14
CA GLY A 20 27.04 -6.45 6.42
C GLY A 20 26.23 -5.34 5.76
N THR A 21 24.92 -5.21 6.07
CA THR A 21 24.02 -4.22 5.42
C THR A 21 24.51 -2.79 5.65
N LEU A 22 24.91 -2.44 6.88
CA LEU A 22 25.35 -1.08 7.20
C LEU A 22 26.66 -0.71 6.49
N GLU A 23 27.61 -1.65 6.39
CA GLU A 23 28.88 -1.43 5.67
C GLU A 23 28.62 -1.19 4.18
N VAL A 24 27.74 -1.97 3.57
CA VAL A 24 27.33 -1.78 2.17
C VAL A 24 26.70 -0.40 1.99
N ALA A 25 25.74 -0.03 2.83
CA ALA A 25 25.08 1.28 2.77
C ALA A 25 26.09 2.45 2.86
N ASN A 26 27.00 2.39 3.84
CA ASN A 26 28.04 3.39 4.05
C ASN A 26 29.02 3.47 2.87
N SER A 27 29.31 2.37 2.19
CA SER A 27 30.15 2.37 0.99
C SER A 27 29.53 3.20 -0.13
N TYR A 28 28.20 3.15 -0.29
CA TYR A 28 27.49 4.00 -1.24
C TYR A 28 27.43 5.46 -0.80
N ALA A 29 27.20 5.76 0.48
CA ALA A 29 27.22 7.12 0.99
C ALA A 29 28.60 7.78 0.79
N ASN A 30 29.69 7.06 1.03
CA ASN A 30 31.05 7.54 0.78
C ASN A 30 31.33 7.80 -0.71
N ARG A 31 30.75 7.01 -1.60
CA ARG A 31 30.91 7.15 -3.05
C ARG A 31 30.04 8.25 -3.65
N PHE A 32 28.88 8.50 -3.05
CA PHE A 32 27.88 9.47 -3.53
C PHE A 32 27.37 10.36 -2.38
N PRO A 33 28.25 11.15 -1.73
CA PRO A 33 27.94 11.87 -0.50
C PRO A 33 26.83 12.92 -0.66
N ASP A 34 26.66 13.47 -1.86
CA ASP A 34 25.62 14.46 -2.16
C ASP A 34 24.22 13.84 -2.42
N GLN A 35 24.15 12.52 -2.65
CA GLN A 35 22.92 11.84 -3.04
C GLN A 35 22.50 10.74 -2.08
N VAL A 36 23.43 10.12 -1.34
CA VAL A 36 23.15 8.99 -0.46
C VAL A 36 23.41 9.36 0.98
N ARG A 37 22.39 9.24 1.81
CA ARG A 37 22.50 9.37 3.27
C ARG A 37 22.13 8.06 3.93
N VAL A 38 22.81 7.73 5.02
CA VAL A 38 22.58 6.53 5.81
C VAL A 38 22.24 6.90 7.24
N ILE A 39 21.17 6.34 7.74
CA ILE A 39 20.78 6.40 9.15
C ILE A 39 20.85 5.00 9.72
N ASP A 40 21.60 4.83 10.80
CA ASP A 40 21.64 3.60 11.59
C ASP A 40 20.83 3.81 12.86
N LYS A 41 19.86 2.92 13.14
CA LYS A 41 18.98 3.03 14.29
C LYS A 41 18.68 1.65 14.90
N GLU A 42 18.24 1.64 16.14
CA GLU A 42 17.69 0.44 16.75
C GLU A 42 16.44 -0.04 16.02
N ASN A 43 16.25 -1.37 15.97
CA ASN A 43 15.11 -1.96 15.29
C ASN A 43 13.78 -1.49 15.88
N GLY A 44 12.99 -0.83 15.06
CA GLY A 44 11.66 -0.33 15.37
C GLY A 44 10.58 -0.85 14.40
N GLY A 45 10.97 -1.69 13.43
CA GLY A 45 10.10 -2.21 12.37
C GLY A 45 9.93 -1.22 11.22
N HIS A 46 9.35 -1.70 10.13
CA HIS A 46 9.25 -0.98 8.85
C HIS A 46 8.57 0.39 8.99
N GLY A 47 7.49 0.52 9.78
CA GLY A 47 6.85 1.81 10.02
C GLY A 47 7.78 2.85 10.65
N SER A 48 8.70 2.43 11.53
CA SER A 48 9.70 3.34 12.12
C SER A 48 10.73 3.81 11.09
N VAL A 49 11.04 2.99 10.09
CA VAL A 49 11.90 3.34 8.96
C VAL A 49 11.24 4.41 8.11
N ILE A 50 9.95 4.24 7.78
CA ILE A 50 9.17 5.24 7.04
C ILE A 50 9.13 6.57 7.80
N ASN A 51 8.85 6.54 9.10
CA ASN A 51 8.80 7.74 9.95
C ASN A 51 10.15 8.46 9.96
N ALA A 52 11.26 7.76 10.21
CA ALA A 52 12.60 8.34 10.23
C ALA A 52 13.02 8.89 8.87
N GLY A 53 12.72 8.17 7.78
CA GLY A 53 13.00 8.63 6.41
C GLY A 53 12.25 9.92 6.07
N LEU A 54 10.98 10.00 6.44
CA LEU A 54 10.17 11.19 6.21
C LEU A 54 10.70 12.43 6.97
N GLU A 55 11.24 12.25 8.18
CA GLU A 55 11.82 13.35 8.96
C GLU A 55 13.01 14.03 8.27
N ILE A 56 13.84 13.25 7.62
CA ILE A 56 15.11 13.74 7.07
C ILE A 56 15.11 13.93 5.56
N ALA A 57 14.13 13.40 4.82
CA ALA A 57 14.06 13.52 3.36
C ALA A 57 14.10 15.00 2.93
N ALA A 58 15.01 15.36 2.02
CA ALA A 58 15.11 16.72 1.48
C ALA A 58 14.37 16.87 0.14
N GLY A 59 14.09 15.75 -0.54
CA GLY A 59 13.39 15.73 -1.83
C GLY A 59 11.96 16.25 -1.71
N ARG A 60 11.50 16.91 -2.79
CA ARG A 60 10.13 17.42 -2.88
C ARG A 60 9.07 16.30 -2.81
N PHE A 61 9.40 15.14 -3.35
CA PHE A 61 8.55 13.94 -3.29
C PHE A 61 9.27 12.83 -2.54
N TYR A 62 8.48 12.05 -1.82
CA TYR A 62 8.92 10.96 -0.96
C TYR A 62 8.35 9.63 -1.45
N LYS A 63 9.24 8.67 -1.71
CA LYS A 63 8.91 7.30 -2.13
C LYS A 63 9.62 6.30 -1.23
N VAL A 64 8.85 5.40 -0.62
CA VAL A 64 9.41 4.27 0.11
C VAL A 64 9.76 3.14 -0.86
N VAL A 65 10.93 2.53 -0.66
CA VAL A 65 11.40 1.37 -1.44
C VAL A 65 11.93 0.34 -0.44
N ASP A 66 11.37 -0.86 -0.47
CA ASP A 66 11.80 -1.97 0.36
C ASP A 66 13.19 -2.48 -0.09
N SER A 67 13.99 -2.98 0.84
CA SER A 67 15.39 -3.34 0.58
C SER A 67 15.56 -4.55 -0.35
N ASP A 68 14.52 -5.37 -0.50
CA ASP A 68 14.48 -6.53 -1.41
C ASP A 68 13.85 -6.19 -2.77
N ASP A 69 13.43 -4.94 -2.97
CA ASP A 69 12.80 -4.43 -4.19
C ASP A 69 13.70 -3.45 -4.95
N TRP A 70 13.27 -3.01 -6.13
CA TRP A 70 14.04 -2.04 -6.91
C TRP A 70 13.17 -1.14 -7.82
N ILE A 71 13.76 -0.01 -8.22
CA ILE A 71 13.13 0.98 -9.09
C ILE A 71 13.43 0.68 -10.57
N GLU A 72 12.43 0.86 -11.44
CA GLU A 72 12.59 0.80 -12.91
C GLU A 72 13.24 2.10 -13.42
N THR A 73 14.52 2.02 -13.71
CA THR A 73 15.32 3.21 -14.06
C THR A 73 15.02 3.78 -15.45
N ARG A 74 14.50 2.98 -16.39
CA ARG A 74 14.19 3.44 -17.76
C ARG A 74 13.19 4.59 -17.81
N ASN A 75 12.23 4.59 -16.88
CA ASN A 75 11.18 5.61 -16.82
C ASN A 75 11.51 6.76 -15.86
N LEU A 76 12.61 6.66 -15.13
CA LEU A 76 12.92 7.55 -14.02
C LEU A 76 12.98 9.02 -14.45
N LYS A 77 13.67 9.32 -15.55
CA LYS A 77 13.76 10.70 -16.07
C LYS A 77 12.37 11.28 -16.39
N ALA A 78 11.53 10.53 -17.10
CA ALA A 78 10.19 10.99 -17.46
C ALA A 78 9.32 11.23 -16.22
N ILE A 79 9.44 10.37 -15.20
CA ILE A 79 8.75 10.52 -13.92
C ILE A 79 9.25 11.79 -13.19
N LEU A 80 10.55 12.01 -13.09
CA LEU A 80 11.10 13.19 -12.45
C LEU A 80 10.69 14.49 -13.17
N ASP A 81 10.72 14.49 -14.51
CA ASP A 81 10.28 15.62 -15.33
C ASP A 81 8.76 15.95 -15.11
N ALA A 82 7.95 14.92 -14.87
CA ALA A 82 6.52 15.10 -14.52
C ALA A 82 6.34 15.62 -13.09
N LEU A 83 7.09 15.08 -12.13
CA LEU A 83 7.05 15.51 -10.74
C LEU A 83 7.48 16.98 -10.55
N GLU A 84 8.45 17.47 -11.33
CA GLU A 84 8.86 18.89 -11.29
C GLU A 84 7.71 19.85 -11.63
N LYS A 85 6.79 19.42 -12.49
CA LYS A 85 5.68 20.25 -13.00
C LYS A 85 4.39 20.11 -12.16
N SER A 86 4.34 19.14 -11.25
CA SER A 86 3.12 18.81 -10.50
C SER A 86 3.14 19.35 -9.07
N ASP A 87 1.99 19.83 -8.61
CA ASP A 87 1.74 20.22 -7.21
C ASP A 87 0.87 19.19 -6.47
N ALA A 88 0.63 18.03 -7.07
CA ALA A 88 -0.18 16.98 -6.45
C ALA A 88 0.43 16.49 -5.13
N GLU A 89 -0.42 16.23 -4.14
CA GLU A 89 -0.01 15.66 -2.87
C GLU A 89 0.31 14.17 -2.97
N ALA A 90 -0.42 13.45 -3.81
CA ALA A 90 -0.22 12.03 -4.04
C ALA A 90 0.07 11.75 -5.51
N VAL A 91 0.94 10.78 -5.76
CA VAL A 91 1.31 10.33 -7.11
C VAL A 91 1.08 8.82 -7.18
N VAL A 92 0.42 8.36 -8.22
CA VAL A 92 0.19 6.94 -8.48
C VAL A 92 0.96 6.54 -9.71
N THR A 93 1.85 5.56 -9.56
CA THR A 93 2.65 4.96 -10.63
C THR A 93 2.30 3.49 -10.78
N GLY A 94 2.57 2.90 -11.93
CA GLY A 94 2.51 1.46 -12.10
C GLY A 94 3.64 0.76 -11.34
N TYR A 95 3.37 -0.50 -10.97
CA TYR A 95 4.39 -1.39 -10.43
C TYR A 95 4.27 -2.80 -11.03
N ARG A 96 5.32 -3.60 -10.88
CA ARG A 96 5.33 -5.00 -11.27
C ARG A 96 5.59 -5.87 -10.07
N SER A 97 4.91 -6.99 -9.98
CA SER A 97 5.22 -8.08 -9.06
C SER A 97 6.02 -9.13 -9.82
N ILE A 98 7.20 -9.47 -9.31
CA ILE A 98 8.17 -10.36 -9.95
C ILE A 98 8.42 -11.55 -9.03
N ASN A 99 7.95 -12.73 -9.44
CA ASN A 99 8.17 -13.95 -8.66
C ASN A 99 9.55 -14.54 -9.01
N ILE A 100 10.47 -14.50 -8.05
CA ILE A 100 11.85 -14.96 -8.25
C ILE A 100 11.97 -16.47 -8.46
N GLY A 101 11.06 -17.27 -7.91
CA GLY A 101 11.08 -18.74 -8.06
C GLY A 101 10.56 -19.20 -9.41
N SER A 102 9.54 -18.54 -9.97
CA SER A 102 8.93 -18.93 -11.25
C SER A 102 9.29 -18.02 -12.42
N GLY A 103 9.91 -16.86 -12.17
CA GLY A 103 10.15 -15.85 -13.18
C GLY A 103 8.89 -15.12 -13.69
N ASN A 104 7.73 -15.40 -13.12
CA ASN A 104 6.48 -14.76 -13.53
C ASN A 104 6.45 -13.29 -13.16
N VAL A 105 6.04 -12.44 -14.11
CA VAL A 105 5.86 -11.01 -13.93
C VAL A 105 4.39 -10.64 -14.11
N ILE A 106 3.83 -9.91 -13.14
CA ILE A 106 2.48 -9.36 -13.23
C ILE A 106 2.60 -7.83 -13.16
N GLY A 107 2.13 -7.15 -14.19
CA GLY A 107 2.09 -5.68 -14.22
C GLY A 107 0.78 -5.15 -13.66
N TYR A 108 0.90 -4.08 -12.90
CA TYR A 108 -0.20 -3.27 -12.37
C TYR A 108 -0.05 -1.85 -12.94
N PRO A 109 -0.56 -1.60 -14.17
CA PRO A 109 -0.41 -0.33 -14.85
C PRO A 109 -1.33 0.74 -14.23
N VAL A 110 -0.95 1.99 -14.40
CA VAL A 110 -1.84 3.14 -14.24
C VAL A 110 -2.36 3.53 -15.60
N GLU A 111 -3.67 3.58 -15.73
CA GLU A 111 -4.35 4.01 -16.95
C GLU A 111 -4.87 5.44 -16.74
N ILE A 112 -4.56 6.33 -17.67
CA ILE A 112 -5.12 7.69 -17.69
C ILE A 112 -6.59 7.58 -18.16
N PRO A 113 -7.55 8.16 -17.44
CA PRO A 113 -8.95 8.18 -17.87
C PRO A 113 -9.09 8.78 -19.29
N GLU A 114 -9.97 8.22 -20.11
CA GLU A 114 -10.12 8.58 -21.52
C GLU A 114 -10.43 10.07 -21.69
N GLU A 115 -11.26 10.62 -20.83
CA GLU A 115 -11.63 12.04 -20.80
C GLU A 115 -10.47 12.98 -20.42
N LYS A 116 -9.39 12.46 -19.84
CA LYS A 116 -8.16 13.20 -19.51
C LYS A 116 -7.01 12.90 -20.48
N MET A 117 -7.24 12.03 -21.46
CA MET A 117 -6.19 11.60 -22.37
C MET A 117 -5.90 12.68 -23.42
N THR A 118 -4.70 13.21 -23.42
CA THR A 118 -4.14 14.12 -24.41
C THR A 118 -2.73 13.68 -24.76
N PRO A 119 -2.10 14.17 -25.84
CA PRO A 119 -0.69 13.88 -26.12
C PRO A 119 0.25 14.22 -24.95
N ASP A 120 -0.03 15.30 -24.23
CA ASP A 120 0.78 15.71 -23.07
C ASP A 120 0.55 14.79 -21.88
N THR A 121 -0.71 14.47 -21.52
CA THR A 121 -1.01 13.60 -20.39
C THR A 121 -0.56 12.15 -20.62
N ALA A 122 -0.50 11.71 -21.88
CA ALA A 122 0.06 10.40 -22.23
C ALA A 122 1.53 10.26 -21.84
N SER A 123 2.28 11.38 -21.79
CA SER A 123 3.71 11.39 -21.44
C SER A 123 4.02 12.01 -20.07
N CYS A 124 3.25 13.04 -19.65
CA CYS A 124 3.49 13.74 -18.38
C CYS A 124 2.57 13.30 -17.23
N GLY A 125 1.60 12.41 -17.51
CA GLY A 125 0.57 12.01 -16.56
C GLY A 125 -0.59 13.01 -16.51
N ALA A 126 -1.62 12.65 -15.75
CA ALA A 126 -2.83 13.46 -15.57
C ALA A 126 -3.05 13.79 -14.10
N GLU A 127 -3.25 15.07 -13.79
CA GLU A 127 -3.70 15.49 -12.46
C GLU A 127 -5.23 15.37 -12.37
N LEU A 128 -5.67 14.76 -11.29
CA LEU A 128 -7.07 14.63 -10.91
C LEU A 128 -7.29 15.31 -9.56
N THR A 129 -8.44 15.95 -9.40
CA THR A 129 -8.95 16.25 -8.06
C THR A 129 -9.21 14.95 -7.31
N MET A 130 -9.25 15.00 -5.98
CA MET A 130 -9.60 13.82 -5.20
C MET A 130 -10.99 13.27 -5.56
N GLU A 131 -11.94 14.12 -5.91
CA GLU A 131 -13.27 13.70 -6.35
C GLU A 131 -13.21 12.91 -7.66
N GLU A 132 -12.54 13.43 -8.69
CA GLU A 132 -12.32 12.73 -9.96
C GLU A 132 -11.57 11.41 -9.74
N PHE A 133 -10.54 11.40 -8.88
CA PHE A 133 -9.80 10.19 -8.53
C PHE A 133 -10.72 9.12 -7.94
N THR A 134 -11.65 9.47 -7.04
CA THR A 134 -12.57 8.47 -6.45
C THR A 134 -13.50 7.84 -7.48
N GLN A 135 -13.85 8.56 -8.56
CA GLN A 135 -14.70 8.04 -9.64
C GLN A 135 -13.99 6.99 -10.48
N VAL A 136 -12.68 7.17 -10.73
CA VAL A 136 -11.88 6.24 -11.53
C VAL A 136 -11.15 5.17 -10.70
N PHE A 137 -11.16 5.32 -9.38
CA PHE A 137 -10.43 4.45 -8.45
C PHE A 137 -10.72 2.95 -8.65
N ASP A 138 -11.96 2.59 -8.95
CA ASP A 138 -12.35 1.18 -9.12
C ASP A 138 -11.67 0.52 -10.30
N GLN A 139 -11.38 1.28 -11.34
CA GLN A 139 -10.66 0.82 -12.52
C GLN A 139 -9.17 0.62 -12.22
N MET A 140 -8.61 1.43 -11.30
CA MET A 140 -7.20 1.44 -10.94
C MET A 140 -6.88 0.74 -9.61
N SER A 141 -7.87 0.13 -8.97
CA SER A 141 -7.71 -0.43 -7.61
C SER A 141 -6.59 -1.47 -7.46
N THR A 142 -6.12 -2.05 -8.57
CA THR A 142 -4.98 -2.98 -8.59
C THR A 142 -3.62 -2.28 -8.60
N SER A 143 -3.54 -1.06 -9.15
CA SER A 143 -2.32 -0.24 -9.19
C SER A 143 -2.16 0.59 -7.92
N TYR A 144 -3.24 0.84 -7.20
CA TYR A 144 -3.27 1.58 -5.97
C TYR A 144 -2.83 0.71 -4.78
N SER A 145 -1.54 0.72 -4.53
CA SER A 145 -0.91 0.03 -3.40
C SER A 145 0.29 0.83 -2.90
N PHE A 146 0.84 0.46 -1.77
CA PHE A 146 2.08 0.99 -1.22
C PHE A 146 3.18 1.10 -2.31
N HIS A 147 3.36 0.06 -3.12
CA HIS A 147 4.40 0.02 -4.16
C HIS A 147 4.20 1.06 -5.26
N GLY A 148 2.95 1.40 -5.60
CA GLY A 148 2.62 2.40 -6.62
C GLY A 148 2.57 3.84 -6.12
N LEU A 149 2.58 4.06 -4.80
CA LEU A 149 2.36 5.38 -4.21
C LEU A 149 3.64 6.14 -3.93
N CYS A 150 3.59 7.44 -4.19
CA CYS A 150 4.58 8.43 -3.81
C CYS A 150 3.81 9.67 -3.32
N TYR A 151 4.39 10.43 -2.41
CA TYR A 151 3.73 11.61 -1.85
C TYR A 151 4.65 12.83 -1.85
N ARG A 152 4.08 14.02 -1.90
CA ARG A 152 4.82 15.24 -1.64
C ARG A 152 5.27 15.25 -0.18
N THR A 153 6.54 15.55 0.06
CA THR A 153 7.19 15.40 1.37
C THR A 153 6.60 16.34 2.42
N ASP A 154 6.39 17.62 2.06
CA ASP A 154 5.78 18.61 2.93
C ASP A 154 4.34 18.26 3.30
N PHE A 155 3.57 17.72 2.34
CA PHE A 155 2.23 17.21 2.59
C PHE A 155 2.25 16.08 3.62
N MET A 156 3.08 15.06 3.45
CA MET A 156 3.17 13.96 4.42
C MET A 156 3.57 14.44 5.81
N ARG A 157 4.49 15.40 5.90
CA ARG A 157 4.88 16.02 7.18
C ARG A 157 3.77 16.85 7.83
N SER A 158 2.87 17.41 7.03
CA SER A 158 1.73 18.17 7.53
C SER A 158 0.63 17.30 8.13
N LEU A 159 0.66 15.99 7.89
CA LEU A 159 -0.32 15.08 8.45
C LEU A 159 -0.04 14.82 9.93
N ASP A 160 -1.13 14.86 10.73
CA ASP A 160 -1.06 14.56 12.15
C ASP A 160 -1.16 13.05 12.39
N PHE A 161 -0.27 12.30 11.76
CA PHE A 161 -0.13 10.87 12.03
C PHE A 161 1.27 10.37 11.67
N ARG A 162 1.67 9.28 12.32
CA ARG A 162 2.88 8.52 12.00
C ARG A 162 2.52 7.06 11.75
N MET A 163 3.32 6.36 10.96
CA MET A 163 3.16 4.91 10.76
C MET A 163 3.25 4.18 12.09
N SER A 164 2.47 3.11 12.24
CA SER A 164 2.61 2.19 13.37
C SER A 164 3.97 1.52 13.36
N GLU A 165 4.59 1.44 14.53
CA GLU A 165 5.92 0.84 14.71
C GLU A 165 5.81 -0.55 15.35
N LYS A 166 6.79 -1.41 15.09
CA LYS A 166 6.87 -2.79 15.64
C LYS A 166 5.66 -3.66 15.33
N VAL A 167 4.98 -3.39 14.25
CA VAL A 167 3.86 -4.17 13.70
C VAL A 167 4.10 -4.46 12.23
N PHE A 168 3.41 -5.46 11.69
CA PHE A 168 3.35 -5.72 10.25
C PHE A 168 2.06 -5.12 9.66
N PHE A 169 2.06 -4.89 8.34
CA PHE A 169 0.91 -4.36 7.56
C PHE A 169 0.61 -2.87 7.75
N GLU A 170 1.50 -2.11 8.35
CA GLU A 170 1.40 -0.65 8.47
C GLU A 170 1.51 0.07 7.11
N ASP A 171 1.99 -0.62 6.08
CA ASP A 171 1.93 -0.19 4.67
C ASP A 171 0.50 0.16 4.22
N GLN A 172 -0.52 -0.45 4.86
CA GLN A 172 -1.92 -0.09 4.65
C GLN A 172 -2.26 1.30 5.17
N GLU A 173 -1.65 1.72 6.28
CA GLU A 173 -1.79 3.08 6.79
C GLU A 173 -1.22 4.10 5.79
N TYR A 174 0.00 3.83 5.27
CA TYR A 174 0.64 4.64 4.24
C TYR A 174 -0.22 4.75 2.97
N ALA A 175 -0.83 3.64 2.56
CA ALA A 175 -1.62 3.60 1.34
C ALA A 175 -3.01 4.24 1.47
N VAL A 176 -3.58 4.38 2.68
CA VAL A 176 -4.97 4.78 2.86
C VAL A 176 -5.11 6.12 3.58
N LEU A 177 -4.47 6.31 4.73
CA LEU A 177 -4.76 7.43 5.62
C LEU A 177 -4.43 8.81 5.03
N PRO A 178 -3.35 9.01 4.24
CA PRO A 178 -3.07 10.32 3.64
C PRO A 178 -4.20 10.86 2.76
N PHE A 179 -4.97 9.96 2.14
CA PHE A 179 -6.08 10.34 1.26
C PHE A 179 -7.26 11.03 1.98
N LEU A 180 -7.26 11.05 3.32
CA LEU A 180 -8.17 11.92 4.09
C LEU A 180 -7.92 13.41 3.82
N LYS A 181 -6.71 13.77 3.43
CA LYS A 181 -6.29 15.17 3.23
C LYS A 181 -5.84 15.48 1.80
N VAL A 182 -5.52 14.49 0.98
CA VAL A 182 -5.14 14.66 -0.44
C VAL A 182 -6.23 15.43 -1.18
N GLN A 183 -5.84 16.45 -1.95
CA GLN A 183 -6.71 17.25 -2.81
C GLN A 183 -6.49 16.92 -4.29
N LYS A 184 -5.23 16.67 -4.67
CA LYS A 184 -4.83 16.34 -6.04
C LYS A 184 -4.03 15.06 -6.10
N VAL A 185 -4.29 14.26 -7.11
CA VAL A 185 -3.57 13.02 -7.41
C VAL A 185 -3.00 13.10 -8.81
N LEU A 186 -1.70 12.90 -8.96
CA LEU A 186 -1.05 12.74 -10.25
C LEU A 186 -1.04 11.27 -10.65
N LEU A 187 -1.62 10.93 -11.78
CA LEU A 187 -1.54 9.60 -12.37
C LEU A 187 -0.41 9.57 -13.40
N LEU A 188 0.60 8.72 -13.20
CA LEU A 188 1.71 8.54 -14.12
C LEU A 188 1.63 7.18 -14.82
N PRO A 189 1.53 7.12 -16.16
CA PRO A 189 1.37 5.85 -16.90
C PRO A 189 2.71 5.11 -17.05
N TYR A 190 3.55 5.15 -16.03
CA TYR A 190 4.86 4.54 -16.01
C TYR A 190 4.97 3.50 -14.92
N TYR A 191 5.64 2.38 -15.21
CA TYR A 191 6.11 1.47 -14.17
C TYR A 191 7.32 2.08 -13.47
N LEU A 192 7.24 2.26 -12.16
CA LEU A 192 8.34 2.76 -11.33
C LEU A 192 8.92 1.69 -10.43
N TYR A 193 8.10 0.80 -9.87
CA TYR A 193 8.49 -0.09 -8.81
C TYR A 193 8.43 -1.57 -9.25
N ASN A 194 9.43 -2.34 -8.88
CA ASN A 194 9.48 -3.78 -9.08
C ASN A 194 9.47 -4.47 -7.71
N TYR A 195 8.34 -5.07 -7.37
CA TYR A 195 8.08 -5.79 -6.13
C TYR A 195 8.49 -7.25 -6.27
N GLN A 196 9.48 -7.67 -5.50
CA GLN A 196 9.95 -9.05 -5.48
C GLN A 196 9.04 -9.92 -4.61
N ILE A 197 8.55 -11.04 -5.17
CA ILE A 197 7.76 -12.03 -4.43
C ILE A 197 8.37 -13.43 -4.58
N GLY A 198 8.03 -14.32 -3.63
CA GLY A 198 8.47 -15.71 -3.63
C GLY A 198 9.70 -15.99 -2.79
N SER A 199 10.20 -15.00 -2.03
CA SER A 199 11.21 -15.23 -0.99
C SER A 199 10.58 -15.88 0.23
N ALA A 200 11.30 -16.80 0.88
CA ALA A 200 10.83 -17.43 2.11
C ALA A 200 10.69 -16.39 3.25
N GLY A 201 9.59 -16.46 3.98
CA GLY A 201 9.36 -15.59 5.15
C GLY A 201 8.66 -14.28 4.88
N GLN A 202 8.30 -13.98 3.63
CA GLN A 202 7.56 -12.76 3.29
C GLN A 202 6.22 -12.64 4.05
N SER A 203 5.81 -11.40 4.34
CA SER A 203 4.57 -11.09 5.07
C SER A 203 3.32 -11.55 4.34
N VAL A 204 3.37 -11.60 3.01
CA VAL A 204 2.28 -12.05 2.14
C VAL A 204 2.03 -13.56 2.16
N ASP A 205 2.95 -14.36 2.71
CA ASP A 205 2.77 -15.80 2.86
C ASP A 205 1.56 -16.14 3.72
N TYR A 206 0.80 -17.13 3.27
CA TYR A 206 -0.44 -17.59 3.91
C TYR A 206 -0.27 -17.90 5.41
N ALA A 207 0.77 -18.66 5.76
CA ALA A 207 1.04 -19.04 7.15
C ALA A 207 1.49 -17.84 8.00
N ASN A 208 2.27 -16.92 7.42
CA ASN A 208 2.75 -15.74 8.11
C ASN A 208 1.62 -14.76 8.42
N GLN A 209 0.68 -14.57 7.51
CA GLN A 209 -0.49 -13.72 7.77
C GLN A 209 -1.33 -14.22 8.95
N ALA A 210 -1.53 -15.54 9.07
CA ALA A 210 -2.27 -16.11 10.20
C ALA A 210 -1.54 -15.91 11.54
N LYS A 211 -0.21 -16.07 11.55
CA LYS A 211 0.62 -15.81 12.74
C LYS A 211 0.62 -14.34 13.17
N ARG A 212 0.52 -13.42 12.20
CA ARG A 212 0.54 -11.97 12.39
C ARG A 212 -0.87 -11.33 12.40
N ALA A 213 -1.91 -12.14 12.62
CA ALA A 213 -3.30 -11.66 12.62
C ALA A 213 -3.55 -10.57 13.69
N ASN A 214 -2.80 -10.57 14.81
CA ASN A 214 -2.90 -9.54 15.82
C ASN A 214 -2.37 -8.19 15.34
N ASP A 215 -1.24 -8.17 14.62
CA ASP A 215 -0.68 -6.95 14.04
C ASP A 215 -1.66 -6.35 13.02
N LEU A 216 -2.22 -7.20 12.15
CA LEU A 216 -3.22 -6.80 11.18
C LEU A 216 -4.46 -6.21 11.86
N LYS A 217 -4.93 -6.81 12.97
CA LYS A 217 -6.03 -6.27 13.78
C LYS A 217 -5.68 -4.90 14.34
N GLN A 218 -4.49 -4.77 14.91
CA GLN A 218 -4.02 -3.52 15.51
C GLN A 218 -3.98 -2.38 14.48
N VAL A 219 -3.36 -2.62 13.32
CA VAL A 219 -3.29 -1.64 12.22
C VAL A 219 -4.69 -1.26 11.75
N TYR A 220 -5.58 -2.23 11.50
CA TYR A 220 -6.91 -1.93 10.99
C TYR A 220 -7.80 -1.24 12.03
N THR A 221 -7.70 -1.61 13.31
CA THR A 221 -8.40 -0.89 14.38
C THR A 221 -7.94 0.58 14.42
N ARG A 222 -6.62 0.82 14.38
CA ARG A 222 -6.08 2.18 14.36
C ARG A 222 -6.53 2.97 13.13
N MET A 223 -6.59 2.35 11.95
CA MET A 223 -7.10 3.00 10.74
C MET A 223 -8.58 3.38 10.87
N MET A 224 -9.41 2.53 11.51
CA MET A 224 -10.83 2.82 11.78
C MET A 224 -10.97 3.99 12.75
N ASP A 225 -10.19 3.98 13.84
CA ASP A 225 -10.19 5.07 14.84
C ASP A 225 -9.77 6.38 14.20
N TYR A 226 -8.67 6.36 13.44
CA TYR A 226 -8.19 7.56 12.76
C TYR A 226 -9.21 8.12 11.78
N TYR A 227 -9.87 7.26 10.99
CA TYR A 227 -10.96 7.67 10.12
C TYR A 227 -12.14 8.26 10.91
N HIS A 228 -12.55 7.62 11.99
CA HIS A 228 -13.66 8.07 12.83
C HIS A 228 -13.43 9.49 13.36
N PHE A 229 -12.26 9.74 13.93
CA PHE A 229 -11.90 11.06 14.50
C PHE A 229 -11.62 12.13 13.43
N ASN A 230 -11.29 11.72 12.21
CA ASN A 230 -10.97 12.61 11.09
C ASN A 230 -11.98 12.48 9.93
N LYS A 231 -13.23 12.14 10.23
CA LYS A 231 -14.26 11.87 9.23
C LYS A 231 -14.41 13.03 8.24
N PRO A 232 -14.26 12.77 6.93
CA PRO A 232 -14.37 13.83 5.94
C PRO A 232 -15.81 14.32 5.81
N LYS A 233 -15.98 15.61 5.48
CA LYS A 233 -17.31 16.21 5.23
C LYS A 233 -17.83 15.90 3.84
N GLU A 234 -16.93 15.64 2.89
CA GLU A 234 -17.26 15.38 1.49
C GLU A 234 -17.74 13.93 1.32
N ASP A 235 -18.93 13.75 0.76
CA ASP A 235 -19.55 12.44 0.56
C ASP A 235 -18.72 11.50 -0.33
N PHE A 236 -18.06 12.04 -1.37
CA PHE A 236 -17.22 11.24 -2.26
C PHE A 236 -16.04 10.64 -1.49
N ARG A 237 -15.41 11.42 -0.61
CA ARG A 237 -14.29 11.00 0.22
C ARG A 237 -14.74 9.98 1.27
N ALA A 238 -15.88 10.22 1.92
CA ALA A 238 -16.46 9.26 2.86
C ALA A 238 -16.75 7.91 2.20
N ARG A 239 -17.38 7.90 1.01
CA ARG A 239 -17.62 6.66 0.24
C ARG A 239 -16.32 5.93 -0.13
N PHE A 240 -15.29 6.66 -0.56
CA PHE A 240 -13.98 6.08 -0.84
C PHE A 240 -13.41 5.35 0.39
N PHE A 241 -13.45 6.00 1.57
CA PHE A 241 -12.94 5.41 2.81
C PHE A 241 -13.78 4.22 3.28
N VAL A 242 -15.11 4.31 3.24
CA VAL A 242 -16.00 3.18 3.56
C VAL A 242 -15.59 1.96 2.73
N LYS A 243 -15.38 2.13 1.43
CA LYS A 243 -14.98 1.04 0.55
C LYS A 243 -13.58 0.51 0.88
N ARG A 244 -12.59 1.39 1.07
CA ARG A 244 -11.20 0.99 1.36
C ARG A 244 -11.07 0.25 2.68
N LEU A 245 -11.66 0.79 3.74
CA LEU A 245 -11.62 0.20 5.08
C LEU A 245 -12.43 -1.10 5.15
N SER A 246 -13.53 -1.20 4.40
CA SER A 246 -14.27 -2.46 4.27
C SER A 246 -13.45 -3.56 3.61
N ILE A 247 -12.62 -3.23 2.60
CA ILE A 247 -11.70 -4.20 1.97
C ILE A 247 -10.66 -4.67 2.99
N ALA A 248 -10.11 -3.77 3.80
CA ALA A 248 -9.20 -4.11 4.89
C ALA A 248 -9.84 -5.07 5.90
N LEU A 249 -11.07 -4.77 6.35
CA LEU A 249 -11.83 -5.66 7.23
C LEU A 249 -12.04 -7.05 6.63
N VAL A 250 -12.44 -7.13 5.36
CA VAL A 250 -12.65 -8.42 4.66
C VAL A 250 -11.34 -9.21 4.60
N SER A 251 -10.21 -8.54 4.37
CA SER A 251 -8.89 -9.18 4.42
C SER A 251 -8.60 -9.78 5.81
N TYR A 252 -8.83 -9.02 6.88
CA TYR A 252 -8.68 -9.54 8.25
C TYR A 252 -9.61 -10.74 8.50
N TYR A 253 -10.88 -10.65 8.14
CA TYR A 253 -11.83 -11.77 8.31
C TYR A 253 -11.40 -13.01 7.54
N ALA A 254 -10.83 -12.85 6.34
CA ALA A 254 -10.26 -13.95 5.57
C ALA A 254 -9.10 -14.62 6.31
N VAL A 255 -8.22 -13.84 6.94
CA VAL A 255 -7.11 -14.35 7.74
C VAL A 255 -7.61 -15.15 8.94
N VAL A 256 -8.45 -14.57 9.78
CA VAL A 256 -8.82 -15.19 11.06
C VAL A 256 -9.87 -16.30 10.91
N LEU A 257 -10.80 -16.19 9.96
CA LEU A 257 -11.85 -17.19 9.76
C LEU A 257 -11.40 -18.37 8.89
N VAL A 258 -10.53 -18.12 7.90
CA VAL A 258 -10.19 -19.12 6.89
C VAL A 258 -8.73 -19.57 6.96
N LYS A 259 -7.75 -18.64 7.18
CA LYS A 259 -6.33 -19.01 7.24
C LYS A 259 -5.90 -19.55 8.59
N SER A 260 -6.40 -18.99 9.69
CA SER A 260 -6.06 -19.42 11.04
C SER A 260 -6.35 -20.91 11.26
N GLU A 261 -5.45 -21.64 11.91
CA GLU A 261 -5.65 -23.04 12.34
C GLU A 261 -6.64 -23.11 13.50
N ASP A 262 -6.55 -22.19 14.45
CA ASP A 262 -7.51 -22.08 15.56
C ASP A 262 -8.82 -21.39 15.10
N LYS A 263 -9.71 -22.20 14.55
CA LYS A 263 -11.02 -21.74 14.06
C LYS A 263 -11.94 -21.20 15.14
N LYS A 264 -11.78 -21.66 16.40
CA LYS A 264 -12.60 -21.18 17.51
C LYS A 264 -12.18 -19.77 17.90
N ASN A 265 -10.90 -19.56 18.12
CA ASN A 265 -10.36 -18.23 18.40
C ASN A 265 -10.56 -17.28 17.22
N GLY A 266 -10.32 -17.73 15.99
CA GLY A 266 -10.52 -16.92 14.78
C GLY A 266 -11.97 -16.37 14.66
N ARG A 267 -12.97 -17.18 15.01
CA ARG A 267 -14.38 -16.71 15.04
C ARG A 267 -14.62 -15.67 16.13
N LYS A 268 -14.01 -15.86 17.32
CA LYS A 268 -14.12 -14.90 18.43
C LYS A 268 -13.49 -13.55 18.04
N GLU A 269 -12.29 -13.60 17.45
CA GLU A 269 -11.58 -12.41 16.99
C GLU A 269 -12.35 -11.67 15.89
N ALA A 270 -12.89 -12.40 14.91
CA ALA A 270 -13.70 -11.81 13.85
C ALA A 270 -14.97 -11.14 14.38
N GLU A 271 -15.67 -11.80 15.31
CA GLU A 271 -16.90 -11.24 15.92
C GLU A 271 -16.60 -10.03 16.79
N GLY A 272 -15.47 -10.06 17.54
CA GLY A 272 -15.03 -8.93 18.36
C GLY A 272 -14.74 -7.67 17.51
N LEU A 273 -13.96 -7.81 16.43
CA LEU A 273 -13.69 -6.68 15.54
C LEU A 273 -14.97 -6.23 14.80
N ARG A 274 -15.82 -7.17 14.37
CA ARG A 274 -17.10 -6.85 13.74
C ARG A 274 -17.99 -6.00 14.66
N THR A 275 -18.13 -6.40 15.92
CA THR A 275 -18.90 -5.64 16.91
C THR A 275 -18.33 -4.26 17.14
N TYR A 276 -17.01 -4.16 17.28
CA TYR A 276 -16.32 -2.90 17.44
C TYR A 276 -16.59 -1.93 16.26
N VAL A 277 -16.37 -2.40 15.03
CA VAL A 277 -16.57 -1.55 13.84
C VAL A 277 -18.04 -1.21 13.62
N MET A 278 -18.97 -2.13 13.93
CA MET A 278 -20.42 -1.85 13.85
C MET A 278 -20.84 -0.72 14.79
N GLN A 279 -20.19 -0.59 15.95
CA GLN A 279 -20.48 0.48 16.91
C GLN A 279 -19.81 1.80 16.50
N LEU A 280 -18.59 1.74 15.93
CA LEU A 280 -17.80 2.90 15.59
C LEU A 280 -18.21 3.51 14.25
N GLU A 281 -18.27 2.70 13.20
CA GLU A 281 -18.55 3.06 11.80
C GLU A 281 -19.42 1.99 11.13
N PRO A 282 -20.74 1.99 11.36
CA PRO A 282 -21.64 0.94 10.88
C PRO A 282 -21.64 0.78 9.36
N ASP A 283 -21.47 1.85 8.60
CA ASP A 283 -21.46 1.80 7.12
C ASP A 283 -20.30 0.94 6.59
N ILE A 284 -19.13 1.01 7.23
CA ILE A 284 -17.95 0.21 6.86
C ILE A 284 -18.26 -1.27 7.10
N GLN A 285 -18.85 -1.60 8.26
CA GLN A 285 -19.17 -2.99 8.57
C GLN A 285 -20.28 -3.54 7.68
N GLN A 286 -21.34 -2.77 7.41
CA GLN A 286 -22.45 -3.18 6.54
C GLN A 286 -21.95 -3.49 5.13
N TYR A 287 -21.01 -2.67 4.60
CA TYR A 287 -20.39 -2.94 3.31
C TYR A 287 -19.58 -4.25 3.29
N ALA A 288 -18.95 -4.61 4.41
CA ALA A 288 -18.18 -5.85 4.57
C ALA A 288 -19.06 -7.09 4.87
N ASP A 289 -20.26 -6.92 5.41
CA ASP A 289 -21.07 -7.99 6.04
C ASP A 289 -21.37 -9.17 5.10
N LYS A 290 -21.73 -8.91 3.84
CA LYS A 290 -21.99 -10.00 2.89
C LYS A 290 -20.77 -10.94 2.76
N ARG A 291 -19.56 -10.35 2.65
CA ARG A 291 -18.32 -11.11 2.54
C ARG A 291 -17.92 -11.77 3.86
N TYR A 292 -18.14 -11.09 4.99
CA TYR A 292 -17.97 -11.66 6.32
C TYR A 292 -18.78 -12.97 6.50
N HIS A 293 -20.06 -12.98 6.14
CA HIS A 293 -20.91 -14.17 6.25
C HIS A 293 -20.44 -15.32 5.35
N ILE A 294 -20.02 -15.01 4.12
CA ILE A 294 -19.43 -16.01 3.21
C ILE A 294 -18.15 -16.61 3.83
N LEU A 295 -17.25 -15.78 4.34
CA LEU A 295 -16.02 -16.23 4.99
C LEU A 295 -16.28 -17.06 6.25
N LYS A 296 -17.28 -16.67 7.04
CA LYS A 296 -17.71 -17.40 8.26
C LYS A 296 -18.21 -18.81 7.93
N ILE A 297 -18.91 -18.98 6.79
CA ILE A 297 -19.34 -20.30 6.29
C ILE A 297 -18.15 -21.07 5.74
N ALA A 298 -17.33 -20.45 4.89
CA ALA A 298 -16.13 -21.07 4.30
C ALA A 298 -15.15 -21.58 5.37
N GLY A 299 -14.97 -20.82 6.46
CA GLY A 299 -14.13 -21.21 7.58
C GLY A 299 -14.63 -22.39 8.42
N ARG A 300 -15.92 -22.75 8.30
CA ARG A 300 -16.48 -23.96 8.94
C ARG A 300 -16.23 -25.24 8.16
N LEU A 301 -16.00 -25.12 6.86
CA LEU A 301 -15.86 -26.24 5.94
C LEU A 301 -14.45 -26.15 5.28
N PRO A 302 -13.48 -26.96 5.75
CA PRO A 302 -12.08 -26.85 5.28
C PRO A 302 -11.92 -26.96 3.75
N PHE A 303 -12.79 -27.71 3.10
CA PHE A 303 -12.83 -27.86 1.65
C PHE A 303 -13.21 -26.54 0.95
N LEU A 304 -14.19 -25.81 1.46
CA LEU A 304 -14.63 -24.52 0.92
C LEU A 304 -13.58 -23.43 1.14
N GLY A 305 -12.82 -23.49 2.24
CA GLY A 305 -11.70 -22.59 2.49
C GLY A 305 -10.61 -22.73 1.42
N LYS A 306 -10.22 -23.96 1.09
CA LYS A 306 -9.25 -24.24 0.01
C LYS A 306 -9.77 -23.80 -1.37
N LEU A 307 -11.05 -24.02 -1.64
CA LEU A 307 -11.69 -23.61 -2.89
C LEU A 307 -11.79 -22.08 -3.01
N TYR A 308 -12.13 -21.39 -1.92
CA TYR A 308 -12.15 -19.93 -1.83
C TYR A 308 -10.80 -19.35 -2.23
N TYR A 309 -9.70 -19.85 -1.67
CA TYR A 309 -8.36 -19.36 -2.01
C TYR A 309 -7.95 -19.67 -3.45
N ARG A 310 -8.18 -20.90 -3.93
CA ARG A 310 -7.92 -21.25 -5.35
C ARG A 310 -8.67 -20.33 -6.31
N PHE A 311 -9.86 -19.88 -5.95
CA PHE A 311 -10.65 -18.95 -6.76
C PHE A 311 -10.08 -17.52 -6.69
N PHE A 312 -9.75 -17.03 -5.51
CA PHE A 312 -9.26 -15.66 -5.31
C PHE A 312 -7.80 -15.45 -5.71
N ASP A 313 -6.94 -16.46 -5.62
CA ASP A 313 -5.56 -16.45 -6.14
C ASP A 313 -5.49 -16.70 -7.65
N SER A 314 -6.59 -17.05 -8.30
CA SER A 314 -6.60 -17.39 -9.72
C SER A 314 -6.64 -16.14 -10.62
N LYS A 315 -5.98 -16.23 -11.81
CA LYS A 315 -6.13 -15.25 -12.91
C LYS A 315 -7.61 -15.00 -13.28
N MET A 316 -8.48 -15.94 -12.95
CA MET A 316 -9.92 -15.89 -13.16
C MET A 316 -10.60 -14.87 -12.24
N TYR A 317 -10.13 -14.72 -10.99
CA TYR A 317 -10.65 -13.68 -10.08
C TYR A 317 -10.29 -12.28 -10.56
N THR A 318 -9.07 -12.06 -11.05
CA THR A 318 -8.65 -10.76 -11.61
C THR A 318 -9.50 -10.38 -12.83
N ARG A 319 -9.87 -11.39 -13.65
CA ARG A 319 -10.76 -11.23 -14.80
C ARG A 319 -12.22 -11.02 -14.37
N PHE A 320 -12.69 -11.73 -13.34
CA PHE A 320 -14.05 -11.61 -12.77
C PHE A 320 -14.25 -10.25 -12.07
N ARG A 321 -13.23 -9.76 -11.38
CA ARG A 321 -13.25 -8.45 -10.72
C ARG A 321 -13.44 -7.30 -11.71
N ARG A 322 -12.83 -7.39 -12.91
CA ARG A 322 -13.04 -6.43 -14.02
C ARG A 322 -14.48 -6.44 -14.57
N ILE A 323 -15.15 -7.59 -14.49
CA ILE A 323 -16.55 -7.76 -14.99
C ILE A 323 -17.57 -7.38 -13.90
N TRP A 324 -17.25 -7.61 -12.62
CA TRP A 324 -18.16 -7.39 -11.51
C TRP A 324 -18.17 -5.94 -10.99
N ASN A 325 -17.15 -5.18 -11.30
CA ASN A 325 -17.05 -3.75 -10.95
C ASN A 325 -17.54 -2.83 -12.10
N LYS A 326 -18.00 -3.42 -13.21
CA LYS A 326 -18.80 -2.76 -14.23
C LYS A 326 -20.30 -2.96 -13.90
#